data_943542e62ac90ff42d5801a6349d3e22
#
_entry.id   943542e62ac90ff42d5801a6349d3e22
#
_cell.length_a   1.000
_cell.length_b   1.000
_cell.length_c   1.000
_cell.angle_alpha   90.00
_cell.angle_beta   90.00
_cell.angle_gamma   90.00
#
_symmetry.space_group_name_H-M   'P 1'
#
loop_
_entity.id
_entity.type
_entity.pdbx_description
1 polymer ?
#
loop_
_entity_poly.entity_id
_entity_poly.type
_entity_poly.pdbx_seq_one_letter_code
_entity_poly.pdbx_strand_id
1 'polypeptide(L)'
;MTTTRQTVARLAVALLTMSASGYATWKASEGFTERPVIPTAGDVPTIGHGSTRYEDGTPVTMEDPPITRQRAEQLARNLNNQAEQRFKASLPGVLLYQGEFDLYMDWVGQFGIGNWHKPKSPRTYLLQGKHRLACEALLDWRFQAGRDCKLPQNWGPKGCKGVWTRQQKRHADCMVMQ
;
A
#
# COMPACT_ATOMS: atom_id res chain seq x y z
N MET A 1 -38.47 -5.79 -14.28
CA MET A 1 -37.14 -6.44 -14.28
C MET A 1 -36.46 -6.12 -12.93
N THR A 2 -36.46 -7.10 -12.03
CA THR A 2 -35.91 -6.95 -10.68
C THR A 2 -34.41 -7.20 -10.77
N THR A 3 -33.59 -6.16 -10.70
CA THR A 3 -32.13 -6.27 -10.67
C THR A 3 -31.74 -6.85 -9.31
N THR A 4 -31.40 -8.11 -9.27
CA THR A 4 -30.85 -8.77 -8.07
C THR A 4 -29.51 -8.08 -7.76
N ARG A 5 -29.46 -7.23 -6.75
CA ARG A 5 -28.19 -6.77 -6.19
C ARG A 5 -27.47 -7.97 -5.62
N GLN A 6 -26.42 -8.43 -6.30
CA GLN A 6 -25.48 -9.39 -5.70
C GLN A 6 -24.88 -8.72 -4.46
N THR A 7 -25.25 -9.22 -3.29
CA THR A 7 -24.61 -8.82 -2.02
C THR A 7 -23.21 -9.42 -2.03
N VAL A 8 -22.22 -8.61 -2.35
CA VAL A 8 -20.80 -9.02 -2.20
C VAL A 8 -20.56 -9.21 -0.71
N ALA A 9 -20.10 -10.40 -0.32
CA ALA A 9 -19.78 -10.69 1.07
C ALA A 9 -18.29 -10.42 1.35
N ARG A 10 -17.96 -10.05 2.59
CA ARG A 10 -16.57 -10.04 3.06
C ARG A 10 -16.05 -11.48 3.13
N LEU A 11 -14.83 -11.69 2.68
CA LEU A 11 -14.13 -12.98 2.70
C LEU A 11 -13.00 -12.94 3.72
N ALA A 12 -12.61 -14.12 4.23
CA ALA A 12 -11.44 -14.22 5.09
C ALA A 12 -10.20 -13.69 4.35
N VAL A 13 -9.45 -12.82 5.01
CA VAL A 13 -8.23 -12.19 4.43
C VAL A 13 -7.25 -13.24 3.90
N ALA A 14 -7.19 -14.41 4.54
CA ALA A 14 -6.36 -15.53 4.09
C ALA A 14 -6.70 -16.01 2.66
N LEU A 15 -7.94 -15.85 2.22
CA LEU A 15 -8.43 -16.28 0.89
C LEU A 15 -8.32 -15.18 -0.18
N LEU A 16 -8.06 -13.94 0.22
CA LEU A 16 -7.93 -12.81 -0.71
C LEU A 16 -6.50 -12.74 -1.26
N THR A 17 -6.38 -12.21 -2.46
CA THR A 17 -5.12 -11.78 -3.06
C THR A 17 -5.34 -10.41 -3.69
N MET A 18 -4.26 -9.63 -3.88
CA MET A 18 -4.39 -8.34 -4.53
C MET A 18 -4.98 -8.50 -5.93
N SER A 19 -6.04 -7.76 -6.22
CA SER A 19 -6.67 -7.78 -7.54
C SER A 19 -5.76 -7.20 -8.63
N ALA A 20 -6.05 -7.48 -9.90
CA ALA A 20 -5.31 -6.91 -11.02
C ALA A 20 -5.35 -5.37 -11.00
N SER A 21 -6.48 -4.76 -10.64
CA SER A 21 -6.62 -3.31 -10.49
C SER A 21 -5.85 -2.77 -9.27
N GLY A 22 -5.88 -3.47 -8.15
CA GLY A 22 -5.09 -3.14 -6.95
C GLY A 22 -3.59 -3.17 -7.25
N TYR A 23 -3.12 -4.22 -7.91
CA TYR A 23 -1.72 -4.33 -8.34
C TYR A 23 -1.31 -3.23 -9.33
N ALA A 24 -2.18 -2.91 -10.31
CA ALA A 24 -1.92 -1.83 -11.26
C ALA A 24 -1.80 -0.47 -10.57
N THR A 25 -2.67 -0.19 -9.59
CA THR A 25 -2.65 1.04 -8.78
C THR A 25 -1.37 1.13 -7.96
N TRP A 26 -0.99 0.04 -7.29
CA TRP A 26 0.25 -0.04 -6.53
C TRP A 26 1.46 0.20 -7.44
N LYS A 27 1.59 -0.52 -8.55
CA LYS A 27 2.69 -0.39 -9.51
C LYS A 27 2.83 1.02 -10.07
N ALA A 28 1.71 1.67 -10.37
CA ALA A 28 1.71 3.05 -10.89
C ALA A 28 2.27 4.07 -9.90
N SER A 29 2.22 3.78 -8.60
CA SER A 29 2.76 4.66 -7.56
C SER A 29 4.26 4.50 -7.31
N GLU A 30 4.88 3.39 -7.74
CA GLU A 30 6.29 3.07 -7.47
C GLU A 30 7.26 3.62 -8.54
N GLY A 31 6.75 4.03 -9.71
CA GLY A 31 7.61 4.48 -10.82
C GLY A 31 8.39 3.32 -11.47
N PHE A 32 9.43 3.64 -12.24
CA PHE A 32 10.33 2.66 -12.84
C PHE A 32 11.74 3.23 -12.99
N THR A 33 12.75 2.45 -12.59
CA THR A 33 14.17 2.74 -12.85
C THR A 33 14.82 1.55 -13.53
N GLU A 34 15.52 1.80 -14.62
CA GLU A 34 16.26 0.76 -15.34
C GLU A 34 17.53 0.35 -14.61
N ARG A 35 18.17 1.32 -13.97
CA ARG A 35 19.42 1.15 -13.20
C ARG A 35 19.15 1.35 -11.72
N PRO A 36 20.02 0.82 -10.85
CA PRO A 36 19.95 1.11 -9.42
C PRO A 36 19.99 2.61 -9.15
N VAL A 37 19.17 3.07 -8.22
CA VAL A 37 19.15 4.44 -7.71
C VAL A 37 19.00 4.44 -6.21
N ILE A 38 19.49 5.48 -5.55
CA ILE A 38 19.19 5.79 -4.15
C ILE A 38 18.09 6.87 -4.17
N PRO A 39 16.82 6.54 -3.86
CA PRO A 39 15.69 7.45 -4.05
C PRO A 39 15.79 8.71 -3.19
N THR A 40 16.32 8.56 -1.98
CA THR A 40 16.49 9.65 -1.00
C THR A 40 17.83 9.48 -0.30
N ALA A 41 18.48 10.58 0.04
CA ALA A 41 19.75 10.54 0.77
C ALA A 41 19.62 9.71 2.06
N GLY A 42 20.45 8.67 2.19
CA GLY A 42 20.45 7.73 3.30
C GLY A 42 19.59 6.49 3.11
N ASP A 43 18.85 6.38 1.98
CA ASP A 43 18.16 5.16 1.60
C ASP A 43 19.11 4.10 1.02
N VAL A 44 18.62 2.87 0.91
CA VAL A 44 19.33 1.78 0.23
C VAL A 44 19.09 1.83 -1.28
N PRO A 45 19.99 1.27 -2.12
CA PRO A 45 19.80 1.15 -3.55
C PRO A 45 18.50 0.40 -3.90
N THR A 46 17.76 0.92 -4.88
CA THR A 46 16.55 0.30 -5.44
C THR A 46 16.65 0.20 -6.95
N ILE A 47 15.99 -0.79 -7.54
CA ILE A 47 15.91 -0.99 -8.98
C ILE A 47 14.48 -1.36 -9.41
N GLY A 48 14.13 -1.12 -10.66
CA GLY A 48 12.82 -1.47 -11.22
C GLY A 48 11.70 -0.62 -10.63
N HIS A 49 10.78 -1.25 -9.94
CA HIS A 49 9.65 -0.63 -9.24
C HIS A 49 9.91 -0.56 -7.72
N GLY A 50 11.10 -0.09 -7.32
CA GLY A 50 11.43 0.10 -5.91
C GLY A 50 11.95 -1.15 -5.19
N SER A 51 12.36 -2.20 -5.92
CA SER A 51 12.93 -3.40 -5.32
C SER A 51 14.29 -3.12 -4.71
N THR A 52 14.46 -3.41 -3.42
CA THR A 52 15.74 -3.31 -2.68
C THR A 52 16.50 -4.62 -2.63
N ARG A 53 15.86 -5.72 -3.03
CA ARG A 53 16.43 -7.08 -3.06
C ARG A 53 15.90 -7.85 -4.27
N TYR A 54 16.68 -8.83 -4.68
CA TYR A 54 16.29 -9.87 -5.63
C TYR A 54 15.48 -10.98 -4.94
N GLU A 55 14.97 -11.94 -5.71
CA GLU A 55 14.13 -13.05 -5.22
C GLU A 55 14.84 -13.95 -4.22
N ASP A 56 16.15 -14.13 -4.37
CA ASP A 56 17.01 -14.92 -3.48
C ASP A 56 17.39 -14.19 -2.17
N GLY A 57 16.93 -12.94 -2.01
CA GLY A 57 17.22 -12.10 -0.86
C GLY A 57 18.51 -11.27 -1.00
N THR A 58 19.27 -11.41 -2.08
CA THR A 58 20.47 -10.61 -2.37
C THR A 58 20.09 -9.12 -2.43
N PRO A 59 20.77 -8.22 -1.71
CA PRO A 59 20.50 -6.79 -1.80
C PRO A 59 20.88 -6.24 -3.17
N VAL A 60 20.10 -5.24 -3.64
CA VAL A 60 20.46 -4.44 -4.81
C VAL A 60 21.65 -3.55 -4.46
N THR A 61 22.62 -3.47 -5.36
CA THR A 61 23.81 -2.61 -5.23
C THR A 61 23.85 -1.59 -6.37
N MET A 62 24.64 -0.52 -6.22
CA MET A 62 24.77 0.51 -7.26
C MET A 62 25.55 -0.01 -8.49
N GLU A 63 26.29 -1.12 -8.35
CA GLU A 63 27.09 -1.78 -9.39
C GLU A 63 26.26 -2.75 -10.22
N ASP A 64 25.01 -3.04 -9.84
CA ASP A 64 24.17 -4.01 -10.55
C ASP A 64 23.86 -3.51 -11.98
N PRO A 65 23.81 -4.43 -12.96
CA PRO A 65 23.52 -4.08 -14.35
C PRO A 65 22.07 -3.57 -14.50
N PRO A 66 21.79 -2.82 -15.57
CA PRO A 66 20.43 -2.40 -15.88
C PRO A 66 19.52 -3.59 -16.13
N ILE A 67 18.25 -3.44 -15.77
CA ILE A 67 17.21 -4.46 -15.97
C ILE A 67 16.14 -3.99 -16.97
N THR A 68 15.54 -4.95 -17.66
CA THR A 68 14.41 -4.71 -18.55
C THR A 68 13.14 -4.41 -17.75
N ARG A 69 12.13 -3.78 -18.38
CA ARG A 69 10.79 -3.59 -17.78
C ARG A 69 10.16 -4.93 -17.37
N GLN A 70 10.32 -5.97 -18.21
CA GLN A 70 9.82 -7.32 -17.88
C GLN A 70 10.46 -7.86 -16.60
N ARG A 71 11.78 -7.69 -16.46
CA ARG A 71 12.50 -8.10 -15.24
C ARG A 71 12.05 -7.31 -14.02
N ALA A 72 11.86 -6.00 -14.16
CA ALA A 72 11.33 -5.14 -13.11
C ALA A 72 9.93 -5.58 -12.67
N GLU A 73 9.06 -6.00 -13.59
CA GLU A 73 7.74 -6.53 -13.25
C GLU A 73 7.78 -7.84 -12.48
N GLN A 74 8.72 -8.74 -12.81
CA GLN A 74 8.92 -9.97 -12.04
C GLN A 74 9.35 -9.67 -10.60
N LEU A 75 10.34 -8.79 -10.42
CA LEU A 75 10.79 -8.34 -9.09
C LEU A 75 9.65 -7.67 -8.30
N ALA A 76 8.88 -6.79 -8.96
CA ALA A 76 7.74 -6.12 -8.34
C ALA A 76 6.65 -7.10 -7.87
N ARG A 77 6.35 -8.13 -8.66
CA ARG A 77 5.40 -9.19 -8.28
C ARG A 77 5.90 -9.96 -7.06
N ASN A 78 7.18 -10.30 -7.02
CA ASN A 78 7.77 -11.00 -5.89
C ASN A 78 7.72 -10.14 -4.61
N LEU A 79 8.09 -8.88 -4.71
CA LEU A 79 8.02 -7.91 -3.60
C LEU A 79 6.59 -7.77 -3.08
N ASN A 80 5.62 -7.63 -4.00
CA ASN A 80 4.21 -7.54 -3.65
C ASN A 80 3.69 -8.81 -2.98
N ASN A 81 4.06 -10.00 -3.48
CA ASN A 81 3.68 -11.27 -2.87
C ASN A 81 4.20 -11.39 -1.44
N GLN A 82 5.44 -11.00 -1.17
CA GLN A 82 6.00 -11.00 0.18
C GLN A 82 5.27 -10.01 1.10
N ALA A 83 4.96 -8.81 0.61
CA ALA A 83 4.19 -7.82 1.34
C ALA A 83 2.78 -8.32 1.66
N GLU A 84 2.12 -8.96 0.68
CA GLU A 84 0.79 -9.57 0.84
C GLU A 84 0.78 -10.66 1.91
N GLN A 85 1.77 -11.55 1.92
CA GLN A 85 1.85 -12.60 2.95
C GLN A 85 2.00 -12.01 4.36
N ARG A 86 2.85 -10.98 4.52
CA ARG A 86 3.01 -10.27 5.80
C ARG A 86 1.72 -9.56 6.22
N PHE A 87 1.03 -8.95 5.28
CA PHE A 87 -0.25 -8.29 5.51
C PHE A 87 -1.31 -9.29 5.96
N LYS A 88 -1.48 -10.40 5.24
CA LYS A 88 -2.44 -11.48 5.58
C LYS A 88 -2.16 -12.06 6.97
N ALA A 89 -0.91 -12.35 7.28
CA ALA A 89 -0.50 -12.86 8.59
C ALA A 89 -0.81 -11.88 9.73
N SER A 90 -0.88 -10.59 9.43
CA SER A 90 -1.19 -9.54 10.43
C SER A 90 -2.67 -9.43 10.80
N LEU A 91 -3.56 -10.08 10.05
CA LEU A 91 -5.03 -9.96 10.17
C LEU A 91 -5.71 -11.34 10.38
N PRO A 92 -5.33 -12.11 11.41
CA PRO A 92 -5.92 -13.41 11.65
C PRO A 92 -7.43 -13.30 11.92
N GLY A 93 -8.24 -14.09 11.19
CA GLY A 93 -9.69 -14.15 11.35
C GLY A 93 -10.48 -12.94 10.84
N VAL A 94 -9.81 -11.92 10.30
CA VAL A 94 -10.47 -10.73 9.74
C VAL A 94 -11.12 -11.06 8.40
N LEU A 95 -12.31 -10.51 8.18
CA LEU A 95 -13.04 -10.60 6.91
C LEU A 95 -12.99 -9.23 6.22
N LEU A 96 -12.66 -9.19 4.93
CA LEU A 96 -12.62 -7.97 4.12
C LEU A 96 -13.37 -8.17 2.78
N TYR A 97 -13.89 -7.08 2.23
CA TYR A 97 -14.20 -7.01 0.80
C TYR A 97 -12.90 -6.98 0.00
N GLN A 98 -12.92 -7.40 -1.26
CA GLN A 98 -11.75 -7.31 -2.15
C GLN A 98 -11.22 -5.87 -2.23
N GLY A 99 -12.11 -4.88 -2.35
CA GLY A 99 -11.73 -3.46 -2.40
C GLY A 99 -11.08 -2.97 -1.10
N GLU A 100 -11.55 -3.44 0.07
CA GLU A 100 -10.91 -3.14 1.35
C GLU A 100 -9.50 -3.74 1.42
N PHE A 101 -9.34 -4.98 0.95
CA PHE A 101 -8.04 -5.66 0.90
C PHE A 101 -7.03 -4.88 0.05
N ASP A 102 -7.40 -4.54 -1.20
CA ASP A 102 -6.55 -3.78 -2.12
C ASP A 102 -6.19 -2.40 -1.55
N LEU A 103 -7.17 -1.71 -0.95
CA LEU A 103 -6.99 -0.39 -0.34
C LEU A 103 -5.99 -0.42 0.81
N TYR A 104 -6.10 -1.41 1.71
CA TYR A 104 -5.18 -1.51 2.84
C TYR A 104 -3.80 -2.03 2.43
N MET A 105 -3.71 -2.86 1.39
CA MET A 105 -2.42 -3.22 0.78
C MET A 105 -1.72 -2.00 0.18
N ASP A 106 -2.46 -1.12 -0.53
CA ASP A 106 -1.93 0.14 -1.04
C ASP A 106 -1.49 1.09 0.10
N TRP A 107 -2.22 1.10 1.23
CA TRP A 107 -1.82 1.84 2.42
C TRP A 107 -0.51 1.29 3.02
N VAL A 108 -0.38 -0.03 3.13
CA VAL A 108 0.85 -0.69 3.64
C VAL A 108 2.02 -0.43 2.69
N GLY A 109 1.81 -0.41 1.38
CA GLY A 109 2.81 -0.02 0.41
C GLY A 109 3.38 1.37 0.67
N GLN A 110 2.51 2.35 0.96
CA GLN A 110 2.95 3.73 1.22
C GLN A 110 3.61 3.93 2.59
N PHE A 111 3.04 3.36 3.65
CA PHE A 111 3.47 3.65 5.03
C PHE A 111 4.31 2.55 5.66
N GLY A 112 4.37 1.39 5.04
CA GLY A 112 5.11 0.23 5.50
C GLY A 112 4.37 -0.61 6.56
N ILE A 113 4.72 -1.89 6.61
CA ILE A 113 4.12 -2.87 7.54
C ILE A 113 4.42 -2.51 9.01
N GLY A 114 5.53 -1.86 9.30
CA GLY A 114 5.85 -1.40 10.66
C GLY A 114 4.84 -0.39 11.19
N ASN A 115 4.41 0.55 10.35
CA ASN A 115 3.38 1.52 10.70
C ASN A 115 1.98 0.87 10.80
N TRP A 116 1.73 -0.17 10.01
CA TRP A 116 0.50 -0.97 10.08
C TRP A 116 0.28 -1.60 11.45
N HIS A 117 1.36 -1.98 12.13
CA HIS A 117 1.32 -2.57 13.47
C HIS A 117 1.20 -1.54 14.62
N LYS A 118 1.33 -0.26 14.34
CA LYS A 118 1.23 0.78 15.37
C LYS A 118 -0.20 0.92 15.92
N PRO A 119 -0.35 1.36 17.17
CA PRO A 119 -1.66 1.75 17.72
C PRO A 119 -2.35 2.79 16.85
N LYS A 120 -3.69 2.74 16.78
CA LYS A 120 -4.55 3.63 15.98
C LYS A 120 -4.36 3.50 14.46
N SER A 121 -3.58 2.50 13.97
CA SER A 121 -3.62 2.16 12.56
C SER A 121 -4.97 1.51 12.18
N PRO A 122 -5.35 1.48 10.92
CA PRO A 122 -6.56 0.76 10.48
C PRO A 122 -6.62 -0.68 10.98
N ARG A 123 -5.48 -1.38 11.03
CA ARG A 123 -5.36 -2.74 11.57
C ARG A 123 -5.97 -2.90 12.97
N THR A 124 -5.72 -1.95 13.86
CA THR A 124 -6.20 -2.01 15.24
C THR A 124 -7.72 -2.15 15.30
N TYR A 125 -8.43 -1.47 14.44
CA TYR A 125 -9.89 -1.50 14.35
C TYR A 125 -10.41 -2.72 13.60
N LEU A 126 -9.70 -3.15 12.55
CA LEU A 126 -10.05 -4.36 11.79
C LEU A 126 -10.02 -5.62 12.67
N LEU A 127 -9.02 -5.76 13.53
CA LEU A 127 -8.91 -6.86 14.50
C LEU A 127 -10.06 -6.88 15.53
N GLN A 128 -10.75 -5.75 15.69
CA GLN A 128 -11.93 -5.62 16.56
C GLN A 128 -13.25 -5.72 15.79
N GLY A 129 -13.22 -6.01 14.48
CA GLY A 129 -14.40 -6.03 13.61
C GLY A 129 -15.01 -4.65 13.36
N LYS A 130 -14.31 -3.57 13.66
CA LYS A 130 -14.78 -2.18 13.56
C LYS A 130 -14.36 -1.57 12.21
N HIS A 131 -14.90 -2.09 11.10
CA HIS A 131 -14.48 -1.73 9.74
C HIS A 131 -14.63 -0.24 9.46
N ARG A 132 -15.75 0.37 9.87
CA ARG A 132 -15.97 1.82 9.69
C ARG A 132 -14.90 2.66 10.40
N LEU A 133 -14.53 2.31 11.63
CA LEU A 133 -13.46 3.00 12.36
C LEU A 133 -12.09 2.79 11.71
N ALA A 134 -11.87 1.64 11.07
CA ALA A 134 -10.66 1.40 10.29
C ALA A 134 -10.57 2.35 9.08
N CYS A 135 -11.71 2.64 8.41
CA CYS A 135 -11.77 3.63 7.34
C CYS A 135 -11.46 5.04 7.86
N GLU A 136 -12.06 5.43 8.98
CA GLU A 136 -11.85 6.74 9.62
C GLU A 136 -10.39 6.94 10.03
N ALA A 137 -9.73 5.90 10.54
CA ALA A 137 -8.32 5.92 10.94
C ALA A 137 -7.36 6.25 9.78
N LEU A 138 -7.76 6.05 8.52
CA LEU A 138 -6.94 6.43 7.36
C LEU A 138 -6.59 7.93 7.37
N LEU A 139 -7.50 8.79 7.82
CA LEU A 139 -7.30 10.25 7.85
C LEU A 139 -6.27 10.71 8.90
N ASP A 140 -5.95 9.87 9.88
CA ASP A 140 -4.94 10.18 10.90
C ASP A 140 -3.51 10.01 10.35
N TRP A 141 -3.33 9.23 9.28
CA TRP A 141 -2.04 8.94 8.65
C TRP A 141 -1.69 9.96 7.57
N ARG A 142 -1.65 11.24 7.95
CA ARG A 142 -1.45 12.39 7.07
C ARG A 142 -0.15 13.15 7.30
N PHE A 143 0.76 12.59 8.09
CA PHE A 143 2.02 13.24 8.40
C PHE A 143 3.15 12.72 7.51
N GLN A 144 4.03 13.62 7.07
CA GLN A 144 5.25 13.30 6.33
C GLN A 144 6.40 14.19 6.84
N ALA A 145 7.50 13.57 7.28
CA ALA A 145 8.65 14.27 7.85
C ALA A 145 8.24 15.30 8.92
N GLY A 146 7.36 14.93 9.84
CA GLY A 146 6.86 15.77 10.93
C GLY A 146 5.84 16.84 10.52
N ARG A 147 5.51 16.99 9.21
CA ARG A 147 4.55 17.98 8.70
C ARG A 147 3.16 17.38 8.59
N ASP A 148 2.13 18.10 9.07
CA ASP A 148 0.72 17.75 8.83
C ASP A 148 0.34 18.14 7.40
N CYS A 149 0.17 17.15 6.52
CA CYS A 149 -0.13 17.34 5.11
C CYS A 149 -1.58 17.83 4.83
N LYS A 150 -2.44 17.84 5.84
CA LYS A 150 -3.77 18.48 5.78
C LYS A 150 -3.69 20.01 5.70
N LEU A 151 -2.63 20.59 6.25
CA LEU A 151 -2.49 22.04 6.40
C LEU A 151 -1.95 22.68 5.11
N PRO A 152 -2.62 23.71 4.54
CA PRO A 152 -2.23 24.36 3.29
C PRO A 152 -0.81 24.91 3.27
N GLN A 153 -0.26 25.34 4.41
CA GLN A 153 1.12 25.84 4.51
C GLN A 153 2.17 24.74 4.19
N ASN A 154 1.78 23.48 4.24
CA ASN A 154 2.64 22.33 3.92
C ASN A 154 2.47 21.84 2.46
N TRP A 155 1.80 22.62 1.61
CA TRP A 155 1.59 22.34 0.20
C TRP A 155 2.63 23.05 -0.67
N GLY A 156 2.58 22.88 -1.98
CA GLY A 156 3.51 23.47 -2.94
C GLY A 156 4.47 22.45 -3.55
N PRO A 157 5.47 22.89 -4.34
CA PRO A 157 6.33 21.99 -5.14
C PRO A 157 7.11 20.94 -4.32
N LYS A 158 7.48 21.29 -3.08
CA LYS A 158 8.16 20.39 -2.13
C LYS A 158 7.26 20.02 -0.95
N GLY A 159 5.96 20.23 -1.10
CA GLY A 159 4.97 19.98 -0.05
C GLY A 159 4.44 18.55 -0.06
N CYS A 160 3.59 18.25 0.91
CA CYS A 160 3.03 16.91 1.09
C CYS A 160 1.51 16.82 0.87
N LYS A 161 0.92 17.75 0.09
CA LYS A 161 -0.52 17.72 -0.26
C LYS A 161 -0.96 16.37 -0.81
N GLY A 162 -0.09 15.72 -1.62
CA GLY A 162 -0.39 14.41 -2.22
C GLY A 162 -0.68 13.33 -1.19
N VAL A 163 0.01 13.33 -0.05
CA VAL A 163 -0.26 12.40 1.06
C VAL A 163 -1.69 12.60 1.57
N TRP A 164 -2.09 13.84 1.85
CA TRP A 164 -3.43 14.15 2.33
C TRP A 164 -4.52 13.78 1.32
N THR A 165 -4.34 14.16 0.05
CA THR A 165 -5.31 13.84 -1.03
C THR A 165 -5.48 12.33 -1.19
N ARG A 166 -4.38 11.57 -1.13
CA ARG A 166 -4.45 10.09 -1.23
C ARG A 166 -5.20 9.48 -0.04
N GLN A 167 -5.01 10.01 1.17
CA GLN A 167 -5.75 9.53 2.34
C GLN A 167 -7.24 9.89 2.29
N GLN A 168 -7.60 11.08 1.81
CA GLN A 168 -9.00 11.45 1.59
C GLN A 168 -9.68 10.51 0.58
N LYS A 169 -8.99 10.19 -0.52
CA LYS A 169 -9.50 9.24 -1.51
C LYS A 169 -9.68 7.85 -0.91
N ARG A 170 -8.67 7.31 -0.20
CA ARG A 170 -8.79 6.02 0.47
C ARG A 170 -9.95 5.98 1.45
N HIS A 171 -10.11 7.03 2.26
CA HIS A 171 -11.22 7.14 3.21
C HIS A 171 -12.56 7.10 2.49
N ALA A 172 -12.75 7.91 1.42
CA ALA A 172 -13.98 7.93 0.66
C ALA A 172 -14.30 6.57 0.04
N ASP A 173 -13.31 5.94 -0.62
CA ASP A 173 -13.46 4.61 -1.23
C ASP A 173 -13.79 3.55 -0.16
N CYS A 174 -13.15 3.61 1.00
CA CYS A 174 -13.41 2.70 2.13
C CYS A 174 -14.83 2.86 2.68
N MET A 175 -15.29 4.10 2.87
CA MET A 175 -16.62 4.39 3.43
C MET A 175 -17.77 3.95 2.53
N VAL A 176 -17.58 3.94 1.20
CA VAL A 176 -18.59 3.44 0.24
C VAL A 176 -18.82 1.93 0.39
N MET A 177 -17.84 1.21 0.92
CA MET A 177 -17.92 -0.24 1.14
C MET A 177 -18.56 -0.62 2.49
N GLN A 178 -18.86 0.38 3.37
CA GLN A 178 -19.47 0.17 4.68
C GLN A 178 -21.00 0.26 4.61
#